data_1c71be1c6814fe7f55d99fe93249b1b9
#
_entry.id   1c71be1c6814fe7f55d99fe93249b1b9
#
_cell.length_a   1.000
_cell.length_b   1.000
_cell.length_c   1.000
_cell.angle_alpha   90.00
_cell.angle_beta   90.00
_cell.angle_gamma   90.00
#
_symmetry.space_group_name_H-M   'P 1'
#
loop_
_entity.id
_entity.type
_entity.pdbx_description
1 polymer ?
#
loop_
_entity_poly.entity_id
_entity_poly.type
_entity_poly.pdbx_seq_one_letter_code
_entity_poly.pdbx_strand_id
1 'polypeptide(L)'
;MACFASAVLVLHQPMDALDKRHFPRPAPLGSGSRSGSGSICLLWDESHLWAILLWRCLAAWGVPLRLARASEIAAGLLRDQPPTALFVPGGWARFKAEALGPDGRKAVGDYLRSGGVYVGLCGGAGLALPDNHGLAVCPLCRKPMAQRLPNFSGSVACAPQQGHPLVPQNVPALIDLPVWWPSQFAVPEDATTGGIDILAAYVRPGPDFWVSDLALEQVAAPERSAWERLYGINLDPELLRGEPCIVTGPVGTGRYILSYAHLETPGSPAANSWLGHMLSFLMGQPPRLFENREAPAWNLAETPVAWDDPHLARIAAHLEAIIALGMRHFLLFWRHPWLLGWRRGIPGFVLTTLTAQVQTIRSLPPHAETEALWARHADDVETLALEFRRKMEAYLIAERLVMQRTPSSPEGSACDQVQKQRRELIGRFPGYGGLFGRIVRQLDELVWRQAATATPIP
;
A
#
# COMPACT_ATOMS: atom_id res chain seq x y z
N MET A 1 22.16 -46.93 20.59
CA MET A 1 21.30 -46.95 21.77
C MET A 1 21.67 -45.77 22.66
N ALA A 2 20.82 -44.80 22.73
CA ALA A 2 20.47 -43.92 23.87
C ALA A 2 19.74 -42.71 23.32
N CYS A 3 18.44 -42.68 23.58
CA CYS A 3 17.54 -41.54 23.36
C CYS A 3 17.96 -40.37 24.23
N PHE A 4 17.99 -39.15 23.67
CA PHE A 4 17.81 -37.92 24.43
C PHE A 4 16.54 -37.23 23.95
N ALA A 5 15.50 -37.43 24.72
CA ALA A 5 14.31 -36.61 24.71
C ALA A 5 14.60 -35.39 25.59
N SER A 6 14.76 -34.21 25.02
CA SER A 6 14.75 -32.97 25.79
C SER A 6 13.37 -32.33 25.64
N ALA A 7 12.63 -32.36 26.73
CA ALA A 7 11.39 -31.65 26.90
C ALA A 7 11.67 -30.12 26.88
N VAL A 8 11.06 -29.42 25.94
CA VAL A 8 11.00 -27.96 25.97
C VAL A 8 9.96 -27.55 26.99
N LEU A 9 10.44 -27.09 28.14
CA LEU A 9 9.63 -26.43 29.15
C LEU A 9 9.27 -25.03 28.65
N VAL A 10 8.06 -24.89 28.12
CA VAL A 10 7.49 -23.56 27.83
C VAL A 10 7.12 -22.93 29.16
N LEU A 11 7.99 -22.07 29.67
CA LEU A 11 7.66 -21.21 30.81
C LEU A 11 6.61 -20.19 30.32
N HIS A 12 5.37 -20.41 30.73
CA HIS A 12 4.32 -19.39 30.73
C HIS A 12 4.74 -18.29 31.70
N GLN A 13 5.26 -17.19 31.20
CA GLN A 13 5.28 -15.96 31.97
C GLN A 13 3.90 -15.30 31.85
N PRO A 14 3.32 -14.85 32.98
CA PRO A 14 2.03 -14.17 32.98
C PRO A 14 2.12 -12.83 32.21
N MET A 15 1.11 -12.54 31.41
CA MET A 15 0.90 -11.33 30.61
C MET A 15 0.54 -10.10 31.47
N ASP A 16 1.30 -9.78 32.50
CA ASP A 16 1.01 -8.68 33.43
C ASP A 16 2.09 -7.59 33.41
N ALA A 17 2.46 -7.10 32.24
CA ALA A 17 3.21 -5.85 32.11
C ALA A 17 3.00 -5.14 30.76
N LEU A 18 1.77 -5.10 30.24
CA LEU A 18 1.37 -4.00 29.39
C LEU A 18 1.00 -2.86 30.35
N ASP A 19 1.92 -1.91 30.47
CA ASP A 19 1.72 -0.66 31.19
C ASP A 19 0.34 -0.09 30.78
N LYS A 20 -0.61 -0.12 31.73
CA LYS A 20 -1.96 0.42 31.52
C LYS A 20 -1.84 1.94 31.39
N ARG A 21 -1.36 2.42 30.26
CA ARG A 21 -1.57 3.81 29.88
C ARG A 21 -3.06 4.01 29.81
N HIS A 22 -3.60 4.71 30.78
CA HIS A 22 -4.99 5.10 30.86
C HIS A 22 -5.27 6.02 29.67
N PHE A 23 -5.79 5.46 28.56
CA PHE A 23 -6.29 6.26 27.47
C PHE A 23 -7.58 6.96 27.94
N PRO A 24 -7.70 8.28 27.82
CA PRO A 24 -8.93 8.98 28.15
C PRO A 24 -10.08 8.44 27.28
N ARG A 25 -11.28 8.37 27.83
CA ARG A 25 -12.47 7.98 27.06
C ARG A 25 -12.58 8.86 25.82
N PRO A 26 -12.83 8.27 24.63
CA PRO A 26 -12.99 9.05 23.40
C PRO A 26 -14.10 10.10 23.59
N ALA A 27 -13.84 11.31 23.14
CA ALA A 27 -14.87 12.35 23.08
C ALA A 27 -16.06 11.81 22.24
N PRO A 28 -17.31 12.12 22.60
CA PRO A 28 -18.47 11.68 21.84
C PRO A 28 -18.33 12.16 20.40
N LEU A 29 -18.41 11.21 19.45
CA LEU A 29 -18.42 11.50 18.03
C LEU A 29 -19.62 12.39 17.76
N GLY A 30 -19.40 13.67 17.51
CA GLY A 30 -20.47 14.60 17.20
C GLY A 30 -21.31 14.07 16.04
N SER A 31 -22.60 13.88 16.26
CA SER A 31 -23.60 13.46 15.27
C SER A 31 -23.92 14.60 14.29
N GLY A 32 -22.88 15.20 13.72
CA GLY A 32 -23.02 16.15 12.63
C GLY A 32 -23.38 15.39 11.35
N SER A 33 -24.67 15.10 11.17
CA SER A 33 -25.19 14.59 9.90
C SER A 33 -25.03 15.66 8.81
N ARG A 34 -23.90 15.69 8.13
CA ARG A 34 -23.88 16.27 6.79
C ARG A 34 -24.62 15.32 5.86
N SER A 35 -25.61 15.83 5.12
CA SER A 35 -26.17 15.19 3.93
C SER A 35 -25.11 15.19 2.81
N GLY A 36 -23.99 14.49 3.02
CA GLY A 36 -23.06 14.15 1.97
C GLY A 36 -23.77 13.21 1.00
N SER A 37 -23.29 13.13 -0.24
CA SER A 37 -23.89 12.31 -1.30
C SER A 37 -23.96 10.79 -0.98
N GLY A 38 -23.62 10.35 0.22
CA GLY A 38 -23.52 8.93 0.60
C GLY A 38 -22.39 8.18 -0.13
N SER A 39 -21.51 8.90 -0.84
CA SER A 39 -20.47 8.31 -1.68
C SER A 39 -19.07 8.46 -1.08
N ILE A 40 -18.22 7.48 -1.38
CA ILE A 40 -16.78 7.53 -1.11
C ILE A 40 -16.07 8.15 -2.31
N CYS A 41 -15.12 9.08 -2.06
CA CYS A 41 -14.21 9.60 -3.08
C CYS A 41 -12.84 8.94 -2.92
N LEU A 42 -12.26 8.41 -3.99
CA LEU A 42 -10.95 7.76 -3.99
C LEU A 42 -9.98 8.60 -4.83
N LEU A 43 -8.90 9.11 -4.21
CA LEU A 43 -7.83 9.77 -4.94
C LEU A 43 -7.03 8.74 -5.72
N TRP A 44 -7.03 8.88 -7.06
CA TRP A 44 -6.40 7.91 -7.95
C TRP A 44 -4.90 8.15 -8.14
N ASP A 45 -4.50 9.41 -8.32
CA ASP A 45 -3.15 9.77 -8.72
C ASP A 45 -2.09 9.21 -7.79
N GLU A 46 -0.99 8.72 -8.41
CA GLU A 46 0.21 8.21 -7.74
C GLU A 46 -0.05 7.05 -6.77
N SER A 47 -1.17 6.34 -6.98
CA SER A 47 -1.59 5.18 -6.19
C SER A 47 -1.34 3.86 -6.90
N HIS A 48 -1.45 3.83 -8.23
CA HIS A 48 -1.16 2.69 -9.10
C HIS A 48 -1.78 1.37 -8.59
N LEU A 49 -0.96 0.35 -8.28
CA LEU A 49 -1.40 -0.94 -7.74
C LEU A 49 -2.37 -0.80 -6.56
N TRP A 50 -2.09 0.14 -5.64
CA TRP A 50 -2.88 0.30 -4.42
C TRP A 50 -4.26 0.91 -4.69
N ALA A 51 -4.36 1.79 -5.69
CA ALA A 51 -5.66 2.29 -6.15
C ALA A 51 -6.49 1.17 -6.75
N ILE A 52 -5.88 0.31 -7.56
CA ILE A 52 -6.57 -0.83 -8.18
C ILE A 52 -7.08 -1.81 -7.11
N LEU A 53 -6.25 -2.16 -6.12
CA LEU A 53 -6.65 -3.04 -5.02
C LEU A 53 -7.83 -2.48 -4.24
N LEU A 54 -7.75 -1.21 -3.83
CA LEU A 54 -8.84 -0.58 -3.07
C LEU A 54 -10.10 -0.41 -3.91
N TRP A 55 -9.97 0.02 -5.16
CA TRP A 55 -11.09 0.12 -6.09
C TRP A 55 -11.79 -1.22 -6.29
N ARG A 56 -11.04 -2.29 -6.57
CA ARG A 56 -11.60 -3.64 -6.72
C ARG A 56 -12.38 -4.08 -5.49
N CYS A 57 -11.83 -3.83 -4.31
CA CYS A 57 -12.46 -4.14 -3.04
C CYS A 57 -13.80 -3.38 -2.88
N LEU A 58 -13.78 -2.06 -3.02
CA LEU A 58 -14.96 -1.20 -2.83
C LEU A 58 -16.02 -1.44 -3.90
N ALA A 59 -15.62 -1.62 -5.16
CA ALA A 59 -16.53 -1.89 -6.27
C ALA A 59 -17.23 -3.25 -6.10
N ALA A 60 -16.50 -4.31 -5.74
CA ALA A 60 -17.08 -5.63 -5.48
C ALA A 60 -18.04 -5.63 -4.28
N TRP A 61 -17.86 -4.73 -3.34
CA TRP A 61 -18.77 -4.57 -2.20
C TRP A 61 -20.00 -3.70 -2.53
N GLY A 62 -20.05 -3.10 -3.73
CA GLY A 62 -21.13 -2.21 -4.14
C GLY A 62 -21.12 -0.87 -3.41
N VAL A 63 -19.96 -0.41 -2.93
CA VAL A 63 -19.83 0.88 -2.28
C VAL A 63 -20.04 1.99 -3.32
N PRO A 64 -20.93 2.97 -3.10
CA PRO A 64 -21.02 4.15 -3.95
C PRO A 64 -19.67 4.89 -4.00
N LEU A 65 -19.00 4.82 -5.15
CA LEU A 65 -17.61 5.21 -5.30
C LEU A 65 -17.45 6.21 -6.45
N ARG A 66 -16.72 7.30 -6.19
CA ARG A 66 -16.20 8.20 -7.20
C ARG A 66 -14.67 8.14 -7.22
N LEU A 67 -14.10 7.87 -8.37
CA LEU A 67 -12.66 8.03 -8.58
C LEU A 67 -12.36 9.49 -8.93
N ALA A 68 -11.40 10.10 -8.26
CA ALA A 68 -11.04 11.49 -8.46
C ALA A 68 -9.55 11.64 -8.83
N ARG A 69 -9.28 12.51 -9.78
CA ARG A 69 -7.94 12.99 -10.07
C ARG A 69 -7.56 14.14 -9.13
N ALA A 70 -6.29 14.28 -8.86
CA ALA A 70 -5.75 15.39 -8.07
C ALA A 70 -6.13 16.76 -8.67
N SER A 71 -6.18 16.87 -9.99
CA SER A 71 -6.62 18.06 -10.71
C SER A 71 -8.10 18.41 -10.46
N GLU A 72 -8.99 17.42 -10.35
CA GLU A 72 -10.39 17.64 -10.01
C GLU A 72 -10.55 18.15 -8.56
N ILE A 73 -9.75 17.60 -7.64
CA ILE A 73 -9.70 18.06 -6.24
C ILE A 73 -9.23 19.52 -6.19
N ALA A 74 -8.16 19.84 -6.92
CA ALA A 74 -7.66 21.22 -7.01
C ALA A 74 -8.68 22.19 -7.63
N ALA A 75 -9.48 21.70 -8.60
CA ALA A 75 -10.55 22.47 -9.22
C ALA A 75 -11.80 22.66 -8.33
N GLY A 76 -11.85 22.06 -7.13
CA GLY A 76 -12.91 22.29 -6.14
C GLY A 76 -13.90 21.14 -5.96
N LEU A 77 -13.63 19.96 -6.49
CA LEU A 77 -14.49 18.78 -6.37
C LEU A 77 -15.02 18.54 -4.94
N LEU A 78 -14.12 18.61 -3.95
CA LEU A 78 -14.48 18.33 -2.55
C LEU A 78 -15.39 19.41 -1.92
N ARG A 79 -15.37 20.63 -2.47
CA ARG A 79 -16.26 21.71 -2.07
C ARG A 79 -17.63 21.58 -2.71
N ASP A 80 -17.65 21.32 -4.03
CA ASP A 80 -18.86 21.37 -4.86
C ASP A 80 -19.69 20.09 -4.69
N GLN A 81 -19.02 18.95 -4.46
CA GLN A 81 -19.62 17.62 -4.27
C GLN A 81 -18.94 16.90 -3.10
N PRO A 82 -19.12 17.35 -1.85
CA PRO A 82 -18.42 16.80 -0.70
C PRO A 82 -18.78 15.33 -0.50
N PRO A 83 -17.78 14.41 -0.53
CA PRO A 83 -18.01 12.99 -0.27
C PRO A 83 -18.23 12.75 1.22
N THR A 84 -18.75 11.57 1.57
CA THR A 84 -18.79 11.08 2.95
C THR A 84 -17.36 10.91 3.51
N ALA A 85 -16.45 10.37 2.70
CA ALA A 85 -15.03 10.31 3.03
C ALA A 85 -14.16 10.36 1.76
N LEU A 86 -12.98 10.97 1.90
CA LEU A 86 -11.90 10.93 0.91
C LEU A 86 -10.93 9.81 1.29
N PHE A 87 -10.89 8.75 0.49
CA PHE A 87 -9.92 7.67 0.61
C PHE A 87 -8.68 7.96 -0.23
N VAL A 88 -7.52 7.83 0.40
CA VAL A 88 -6.22 8.01 -0.25
C VAL A 88 -5.41 6.73 -0.07
N PRO A 89 -5.27 5.93 -1.15
CA PRO A 89 -4.58 4.64 -1.11
C PRO A 89 -3.08 4.76 -0.86
N GLY A 90 -2.42 3.61 -0.78
CA GLY A 90 -0.96 3.48 -0.78
C GLY A 90 -0.28 4.16 -1.98
N GLY A 91 1.03 4.05 -2.06
CA GLY A 91 1.87 4.72 -3.06
C GLY A 91 2.82 5.74 -2.43
N TRP A 92 3.38 6.62 -3.24
CA TRP A 92 4.36 7.61 -2.75
C TRP A 92 3.68 8.90 -2.30
N ALA A 93 3.68 9.16 -0.99
CA ALA A 93 3.11 10.38 -0.41
C ALA A 93 3.61 11.66 -1.09
N ARG A 94 4.92 11.74 -1.37
CA ARG A 94 5.54 12.88 -2.05
C ARG A 94 4.91 13.15 -3.43
N PHE A 95 4.78 12.13 -4.26
CA PHE A 95 4.24 12.31 -5.61
C PHE A 95 2.74 12.63 -5.59
N LYS A 96 1.98 12.07 -4.64
CA LYS A 96 0.60 12.48 -4.40
C LYS A 96 0.50 13.96 -4.04
N ALA A 97 1.39 14.45 -3.17
CA ALA A 97 1.44 15.86 -2.79
C ALA A 97 1.83 16.77 -3.96
N GLU A 98 2.77 16.31 -4.82
CA GLU A 98 3.16 16.99 -6.05
C GLU A 98 2.00 17.04 -7.06
N ALA A 99 1.25 15.94 -7.22
CA ALA A 99 0.07 15.87 -8.09
C ALA A 99 -1.07 16.79 -7.61
N LEU A 100 -1.34 16.82 -6.31
CA LEU A 100 -2.34 17.71 -5.71
C LEU A 100 -1.94 19.20 -5.87
N GLY A 101 -0.67 19.50 -5.87
CA GLY A 101 -0.20 20.88 -5.87
C GLY A 101 -0.66 21.68 -4.64
N PRO A 102 -0.41 22.99 -4.59
CA PRO A 102 -0.85 23.84 -3.49
C PRO A 102 -2.37 23.88 -3.33
N ASP A 103 -3.09 24.01 -4.45
CA ASP A 103 -4.55 24.16 -4.47
C ASP A 103 -5.27 22.89 -4.04
N GLY A 104 -4.83 21.73 -4.53
CA GLY A 104 -5.39 20.43 -4.12
C GLY A 104 -5.13 20.13 -2.64
N ARG A 105 -3.94 20.44 -2.12
CA ARG A 105 -3.64 20.30 -0.69
C ARG A 105 -4.51 21.23 0.15
N LYS A 106 -4.69 22.48 -0.29
CA LYS A 106 -5.61 23.43 0.36
C LYS A 106 -7.04 22.91 0.35
N ALA A 107 -7.53 22.41 -0.79
CA ALA A 107 -8.88 21.86 -0.93
C ALA A 107 -9.14 20.68 0.03
N VAL A 108 -8.18 19.77 0.18
CA VAL A 108 -8.27 18.66 1.16
C VAL A 108 -8.32 19.22 2.59
N GLY A 109 -7.47 20.19 2.93
CA GLY A 109 -7.47 20.82 4.24
C GLY A 109 -8.79 21.56 4.55
N ASP A 110 -9.36 22.28 3.59
CA ASP A 110 -10.65 22.97 3.74
C ASP A 110 -11.80 21.98 3.91
N TYR A 111 -11.82 20.89 3.12
CA TYR A 111 -12.79 19.82 3.25
C TYR A 111 -12.79 19.22 4.66
N LEU A 112 -11.61 18.90 5.19
CA LEU A 112 -11.47 18.36 6.54
C LEU A 112 -11.95 19.34 7.61
N ARG A 113 -11.46 20.60 7.56
CA ARG A 113 -11.87 21.63 8.53
C ARG A 113 -13.37 21.87 8.54
N SER A 114 -14.05 21.62 7.43
CA SER A 114 -15.50 21.78 7.29
C SER A 114 -16.31 20.51 7.60
N GLY A 115 -15.71 19.49 8.24
CA GLY A 115 -16.41 18.28 8.70
C GLY A 115 -16.23 17.06 7.80
N GLY A 116 -15.33 17.10 6.80
CA GLY A 116 -14.99 15.96 5.96
C GLY A 116 -14.19 14.90 6.70
N VAL A 117 -14.11 13.70 6.12
CA VAL A 117 -13.32 12.59 6.65
C VAL A 117 -12.24 12.19 5.65
N TYR A 118 -10.99 12.13 6.12
CA TYR A 118 -9.85 11.64 5.35
C TYR A 118 -9.47 10.23 5.82
N VAL A 119 -9.41 9.27 4.92
CA VAL A 119 -8.95 7.91 5.20
C VAL A 119 -7.69 7.65 4.38
N GLY A 120 -6.54 7.65 5.04
CA GLY A 120 -5.24 7.41 4.40
C GLY A 120 -4.72 6.01 4.67
N LEU A 121 -4.44 5.24 3.62
CA LEU A 121 -3.82 3.92 3.72
C LEU A 121 -2.35 4.01 3.30
N CYS A 122 -1.43 3.50 4.08
CA CYS A 122 0.03 3.44 3.81
C CYS A 122 0.61 4.78 3.32
N GLY A 123 0.85 4.94 2.02
CA GLY A 123 1.30 6.20 1.42
C GLY A 123 0.30 7.35 1.61
N GLY A 124 -1.01 7.05 1.61
CA GLY A 124 -2.05 8.01 1.97
C GLY A 124 -1.98 8.44 3.43
N ALA A 125 -1.64 7.52 4.35
CA ALA A 125 -1.36 7.89 5.74
C ALA A 125 -0.12 8.79 5.82
N GLY A 126 0.94 8.46 5.07
CA GLY A 126 2.14 9.29 4.98
C GLY A 126 1.90 10.69 4.42
N LEU A 127 0.92 10.86 3.51
CA LEU A 127 0.55 12.18 2.96
C LEU A 127 -0.10 13.10 4.00
N ALA A 128 -0.79 12.55 4.99
CA ALA A 128 -1.44 13.32 6.06
C ALA A 128 -0.46 13.99 7.04
N LEU A 129 0.79 13.49 7.10
CA LEU A 129 1.80 13.92 8.08
C LEU A 129 2.34 15.34 7.77
N PRO A 130 2.88 16.05 8.79
CA PRO A 130 3.46 17.39 8.65
C PRO A 130 4.92 17.33 8.17
N ASP A 131 5.22 16.55 7.11
CA ASP A 131 6.53 16.61 6.47
C ASP A 131 6.56 17.64 5.32
N ASN A 132 7.73 17.86 4.71
CA ASN A 132 7.93 18.90 3.68
C ASN A 132 6.98 18.82 2.48
N HIS A 133 6.30 17.70 2.30
CA HIS A 133 5.39 17.44 1.20
C HIS A 133 3.98 17.05 1.68
N GLY A 134 3.77 16.88 2.99
CA GLY A 134 2.51 16.42 3.56
C GLY A 134 1.41 17.48 3.60
N LEU A 135 0.22 17.02 3.99
CA LEU A 135 -0.97 17.88 4.19
C LEU A 135 -0.96 18.57 5.55
N ALA A 136 -0.13 18.12 6.49
CA ALA A 136 -0.08 18.60 7.87
C ALA A 136 -1.47 18.61 8.56
N VAL A 137 -2.24 17.54 8.33
CA VAL A 137 -3.60 17.41 8.89
C VAL A 137 -3.63 16.59 10.19
N CYS A 138 -2.50 16.06 10.61
CA CYS A 138 -2.36 15.37 11.89
C CYS A 138 -1.06 15.82 12.59
N PRO A 139 -0.99 15.77 13.93
CA PRO A 139 0.22 16.14 14.69
C PRO A 139 1.28 15.02 14.73
N LEU A 140 1.00 13.83 14.16
CA LEU A 140 1.93 12.71 14.10
C LEU A 140 3.05 12.99 13.11
N CYS A 141 4.26 12.58 13.45
CA CYS A 141 5.41 12.64 12.57
C CYS A 141 5.77 11.26 12.03
N ARG A 142 6.67 11.22 11.07
CA ARG A 142 7.28 9.99 10.58
C ARG A 142 8.50 9.67 11.44
N LYS A 143 8.63 8.45 11.95
CA LYS A 143 9.85 8.01 12.63
C LYS A 143 11.06 8.17 11.70
N PRO A 144 12.21 8.65 12.21
CA PRO A 144 13.47 8.66 11.47
C PRO A 144 13.86 7.26 10.97
N MET A 145 14.55 7.19 9.82
CA MET A 145 14.98 5.91 9.23
C MET A 145 15.79 5.04 10.20
N ALA A 146 16.64 5.66 11.02
CA ALA A 146 17.47 4.95 12.00
C ALA A 146 16.67 4.32 13.16
N GLN A 147 15.40 4.68 13.33
CA GLN A 147 14.55 4.22 14.44
C GLN A 147 13.43 3.28 14.01
N ARG A 148 13.45 2.83 12.78
CA ARG A 148 12.39 1.98 12.23
C ARG A 148 12.94 0.78 11.47
N LEU A 149 12.08 -0.23 11.26
CA LEU A 149 12.40 -1.34 10.37
C LEU A 149 12.38 -0.87 8.91
N PRO A 150 13.44 -1.15 8.14
CA PRO A 150 13.45 -0.82 6.70
C PRO A 150 12.65 -1.86 5.90
N ASN A 151 11.79 -1.37 5.02
CA ASN A 151 11.07 -2.17 4.03
C ASN A 151 10.39 -3.43 4.60
N PHE A 152 9.74 -3.32 5.76
CA PHE A 152 9.00 -4.45 6.29
C PHE A 152 7.66 -4.66 5.57
N SER A 153 7.23 -5.92 5.49
CA SER A 153 6.01 -6.31 4.76
C SER A 153 5.53 -7.70 5.17
N GLY A 154 4.28 -8.00 4.91
CA GLY A 154 3.62 -9.25 5.25
C GLY A 154 2.58 -9.07 6.34
N SER A 155 2.31 -10.10 7.13
CA SER A 155 1.34 -10.05 8.22
C SER A 155 1.99 -9.61 9.53
N VAL A 156 1.29 -8.78 10.30
CA VAL A 156 1.70 -8.37 11.65
C VAL A 156 0.52 -8.55 12.60
N ALA A 157 0.72 -9.26 13.71
CA ALA A 157 -0.27 -9.35 14.76
C ALA A 157 -0.37 -7.99 15.47
N CYS A 158 -1.57 -7.43 15.50
CA CYS A 158 -1.89 -6.12 16.04
C CYS A 158 -2.92 -6.25 17.15
N ALA A 159 -2.84 -5.36 18.16
CA ALA A 159 -3.81 -5.23 19.23
C ALA A 159 -4.77 -4.09 18.93
N PRO A 160 -6.06 -4.38 18.62
CA PRO A 160 -7.09 -3.35 18.41
C PRO A 160 -7.52 -2.71 19.73
N GLN A 161 -7.88 -1.42 19.69
CA GLN A 161 -8.49 -0.71 20.80
C GLN A 161 -9.97 -1.12 20.95
N GLN A 162 -10.24 -2.03 21.84
CA GLN A 162 -11.60 -2.54 22.09
C GLN A 162 -12.56 -1.40 22.47
N GLY A 163 -13.79 -1.47 21.93
CA GLY A 163 -14.87 -0.52 22.27
C GLY A 163 -14.82 0.83 21.58
N HIS A 164 -13.80 1.11 20.75
CA HIS A 164 -13.80 2.32 19.95
C HIS A 164 -14.75 2.19 18.74
N PRO A 165 -15.56 3.22 18.40
CA PRO A 165 -16.57 3.12 17.33
C PRO A 165 -16.04 2.76 15.94
N LEU A 166 -14.78 3.07 15.63
CA LEU A 166 -14.12 2.73 14.35
C LEU A 166 -13.44 1.35 14.37
N VAL A 167 -13.56 0.60 15.46
CA VAL A 167 -13.02 -0.76 15.61
C VAL A 167 -14.19 -1.74 15.62
N PRO A 168 -14.14 -2.87 14.89
CA PRO A 168 -15.21 -3.84 14.86
C PRO A 168 -15.60 -4.31 16.27
N GLN A 169 -16.89 -4.45 16.51
CA GLN A 169 -17.37 -5.04 17.76
C GLN A 169 -16.95 -6.51 17.83
N ASN A 170 -16.54 -6.98 18.99
CA ASN A 170 -16.09 -8.36 19.21
C ASN A 170 -14.84 -8.77 18.42
N VAL A 171 -14.03 -7.80 18.00
CA VAL A 171 -12.73 -8.11 17.39
C VAL A 171 -11.85 -8.85 18.41
N PRO A 172 -11.10 -9.91 18.02
CA PRO A 172 -10.16 -10.57 18.91
C PRO A 172 -9.12 -9.61 19.50
N ALA A 173 -8.58 -9.95 20.67
CA ALA A 173 -7.52 -9.15 21.32
C ALA A 173 -6.26 -8.99 20.44
N LEU A 174 -6.01 -9.96 19.56
CA LEU A 174 -4.97 -9.91 18.54
C LEU A 174 -5.57 -10.31 17.19
N ILE A 175 -5.25 -9.55 16.17
CA ILE A 175 -5.60 -9.83 14.77
C ILE A 175 -4.39 -9.64 13.86
N ASP A 176 -4.31 -10.44 12.82
CA ASP A 176 -3.28 -10.29 11.81
C ASP A 176 -3.71 -9.26 10.75
N LEU A 177 -2.89 -8.22 10.57
CA LEU A 177 -3.11 -7.18 9.57
C LEU A 177 -1.95 -7.18 8.56
N PRO A 178 -2.25 -7.08 7.25
CA PRO A 178 -1.23 -7.01 6.22
C PRO A 178 -0.61 -5.61 6.15
N VAL A 179 0.71 -5.57 6.01
CA VAL A 179 1.48 -4.36 5.79
C VAL A 179 2.37 -4.51 4.56
N TRP A 180 2.43 -3.46 3.74
CA TRP A 180 3.21 -3.50 2.50
C TRP A 180 4.14 -2.29 2.44
N TRP A 181 5.34 -2.45 3.04
CA TRP A 181 6.40 -1.43 3.07
C TRP A 181 5.95 -0.08 3.65
N PRO A 182 5.26 -0.07 4.79
CA PRO A 182 4.80 1.17 5.41
C PRO A 182 5.97 1.97 6.00
N SER A 183 5.67 3.19 6.43
CA SER A 183 6.48 3.90 7.41
C SER A 183 6.08 3.48 8.84
N GLN A 184 6.56 4.20 9.85
CA GLN A 184 6.10 4.09 11.23
C GLN A 184 5.75 5.49 11.75
N PHE A 185 4.67 5.60 12.52
CA PHE A 185 4.32 6.85 13.18
C PHE A 185 5.27 7.12 14.35
N ALA A 186 5.66 8.38 14.51
CA ALA A 186 6.20 8.90 15.75
C ALA A 186 5.09 9.67 16.46
N VAL A 187 4.73 9.22 17.64
CA VAL A 187 3.75 9.91 18.50
C VAL A 187 4.53 10.89 19.38
N PRO A 188 4.25 12.21 19.32
CA PRO A 188 4.87 13.17 20.23
C PRO A 188 4.54 12.84 21.69
N GLU A 189 5.46 13.11 22.61
CA GLU A 189 5.27 12.81 24.05
C GLU A 189 4.07 13.54 24.66
N ASP A 190 3.75 14.71 24.12
CA ASP A 190 2.61 15.56 24.50
C ASP A 190 1.33 15.29 23.69
N ALA A 191 1.34 14.32 22.78
CA ALA A 191 0.20 14.01 21.89
C ALA A 191 -1.04 13.49 22.64
N THR A 192 -0.91 13.03 23.88
CA THR A 192 -2.05 12.67 24.74
C THR A 192 -3.02 13.82 25.01
N THR A 193 -2.58 15.07 24.79
CA THR A 193 -3.41 16.27 24.87
C THR A 193 -4.04 16.69 23.53
N GLY A 194 -3.61 16.08 22.41
CA GLY A 194 -4.00 16.46 21.04
C GLY A 194 -5.20 15.71 20.45
N GLY A 195 -5.87 14.84 21.21
CA GLY A 195 -7.05 14.12 20.72
C GLY A 195 -6.76 13.03 19.69
N ILE A 196 -5.58 12.40 19.75
CA ILE A 196 -5.24 11.24 18.91
C ILE A 196 -5.70 9.97 19.60
N ASP A 197 -6.52 9.17 18.90
CA ASP A 197 -6.87 7.82 19.33
C ASP A 197 -6.04 6.79 18.55
N ILE A 198 -5.37 5.88 19.27
CA ILE A 198 -4.66 4.74 18.67
C ILE A 198 -5.66 3.60 18.53
N LEU A 199 -6.08 3.32 17.29
CA LEU A 199 -7.06 2.27 17.01
C LEU A 199 -6.45 0.87 17.00
N ALA A 200 -5.16 0.76 16.63
CA ALA A 200 -4.39 -0.47 16.75
C ALA A 200 -2.90 -0.19 16.89
N ALA A 201 -2.21 -1.08 17.61
CA ALA A 201 -0.76 -1.09 17.73
C ALA A 201 -0.19 -2.45 17.30
N TYR A 202 1.03 -2.44 16.73
CA TYR A 202 1.77 -3.66 16.41
C TYR A 202 2.17 -4.40 17.69
N VAL A 203 2.13 -5.73 17.65
CA VAL A 203 2.53 -6.59 18.78
C VAL A 203 3.70 -7.48 18.43
N ARG A 204 3.61 -8.23 17.34
CA ARG A 204 4.66 -9.14 16.88
C ARG A 204 4.52 -9.47 15.40
N PRO A 205 5.56 -9.97 14.74
CA PRO A 205 5.44 -10.55 13.41
C PRO A 205 4.34 -11.60 13.34
N GLY A 206 3.59 -11.58 12.24
CA GLY A 206 2.69 -12.63 11.83
C GLY A 206 3.34 -13.55 10.78
N PRO A 207 2.55 -14.42 10.15
CA PRO A 207 3.01 -15.23 9.02
C PRO A 207 3.51 -14.37 7.86
N ASP A 208 4.46 -14.88 7.07
CA ASP A 208 5.02 -14.20 5.90
C ASP A 208 5.58 -12.79 6.19
N PHE A 209 6.21 -12.61 7.36
CA PHE A 209 6.81 -11.32 7.74
C PHE A 209 8.25 -11.19 7.23
N TRP A 210 8.50 -10.09 6.49
CA TRP A 210 9.78 -9.78 5.86
C TRP A 210 10.29 -8.41 6.30
N VAL A 211 11.61 -8.30 6.48
CA VAL A 211 12.31 -7.03 6.70
C VAL A 211 13.53 -6.99 5.80
N SER A 212 13.77 -5.87 5.11
CA SER A 212 14.92 -5.72 4.19
C SER A 212 15.05 -6.88 3.19
N ASP A 213 13.92 -7.37 2.67
CA ASP A 213 13.83 -8.51 1.74
C ASP A 213 14.27 -9.86 2.33
N LEU A 214 14.36 -9.98 3.66
CA LEU A 214 14.59 -11.22 4.39
C LEU A 214 13.29 -11.72 5.03
N ALA A 215 12.93 -12.97 4.80
CA ALA A 215 11.90 -13.67 5.58
C ALA A 215 12.48 -13.96 6.98
N LEU A 216 11.95 -13.33 8.03
CA LEU A 216 12.53 -13.39 9.36
C LEU A 216 12.15 -14.66 10.15
N GLU A 217 11.15 -15.40 9.70
CA GLU A 217 10.66 -16.58 10.41
C GLU A 217 11.76 -17.62 10.70
N GLN A 218 12.72 -17.75 9.77
CA GLN A 218 13.80 -18.74 9.85
C GLN A 218 15.14 -18.14 10.31
N VAL A 219 15.16 -16.89 10.74
CA VAL A 219 16.39 -16.19 11.16
C VAL A 219 16.41 -16.03 12.67
N ALA A 220 17.36 -16.70 13.34
CA ALA A 220 17.48 -16.62 14.78
C ALA A 220 17.90 -15.22 15.27
N ALA A 221 17.53 -14.86 16.51
CA ALA A 221 17.80 -13.54 17.06
C ALA A 221 19.30 -13.19 17.15
N PRO A 222 20.21 -14.12 17.50
CA PRO A 222 21.65 -13.82 17.53
C PRO A 222 22.22 -13.43 16.15
N GLU A 223 21.79 -14.11 15.09
CA GLU A 223 22.18 -13.81 13.71
C GLU A 223 21.68 -12.44 13.28
N ARG A 224 20.39 -12.12 13.57
CA ARG A 224 19.83 -10.78 13.28
C ARG A 224 20.67 -9.69 13.95
N SER A 225 20.94 -9.83 15.26
CA SER A 225 21.74 -8.85 16.01
C SER A 225 23.19 -8.73 15.49
N ALA A 226 23.78 -9.81 15.00
CA ALA A 226 25.08 -9.76 14.36
C ALA A 226 25.04 -8.99 13.04
N TRP A 227 24.02 -9.22 12.23
CA TRP A 227 23.85 -8.53 10.94
C TRP A 227 23.48 -7.05 11.11
N GLU A 228 22.65 -6.70 12.11
CA GLU A 228 22.38 -5.30 12.45
C GLU A 228 23.67 -4.51 12.70
N ARG A 229 24.57 -5.08 13.50
CA ARG A 229 25.88 -4.46 13.77
C ARG A 229 26.77 -4.41 12.54
N LEU A 230 26.78 -5.46 11.72
CA LEU A 230 27.64 -5.56 10.54
C LEU A 230 27.22 -4.63 9.41
N TYR A 231 25.90 -4.56 9.15
CA TYR A 231 25.37 -3.84 8.00
C TYR A 231 24.76 -2.47 8.35
N GLY A 232 24.63 -2.15 9.63
CA GLY A 232 24.03 -0.88 10.07
C GLY A 232 22.55 -0.73 9.70
N ILE A 233 21.78 -1.82 9.69
CA ILE A 233 20.35 -1.85 9.39
C ILE A 233 19.57 -2.49 10.53
N ASN A 234 18.39 -1.96 10.84
CA ASN A 234 17.52 -2.54 11.85
C ASN A 234 16.82 -3.77 11.29
N LEU A 235 16.89 -4.90 11.98
CA LEU A 235 16.23 -6.16 11.62
C LEU A 235 15.34 -6.69 12.73
N ASP A 236 15.47 -6.17 13.96
CA ASP A 236 14.72 -6.66 15.11
C ASP A 236 13.26 -6.21 15.08
N PRO A 237 12.29 -7.14 14.94
CA PRO A 237 10.87 -6.81 14.93
C PRO A 237 10.35 -6.22 16.25
N GLU A 238 11.10 -6.31 17.36
CA GLU A 238 10.74 -5.63 18.61
C GLU A 238 10.61 -4.10 18.44
N LEU A 239 11.24 -3.52 17.43
CA LEU A 239 11.05 -2.10 17.06
C LEU A 239 9.61 -1.76 16.62
N LEU A 240 8.78 -2.76 16.35
CA LEU A 240 7.34 -2.57 16.09
C LEU A 240 6.48 -2.65 17.34
N ARG A 241 6.95 -3.35 18.39
CA ARG A 241 6.11 -3.63 19.56
C ARG A 241 5.58 -2.37 20.21
N GLY A 242 4.24 -2.27 20.31
CA GLY A 242 3.54 -1.13 20.90
C GLY A 242 3.45 0.11 20.01
N GLU A 243 4.05 0.07 18.81
CA GLU A 243 3.97 1.18 17.86
C GLU A 243 2.59 1.24 17.22
N PRO A 244 2.00 2.45 17.08
CA PRO A 244 0.69 2.59 16.46
C PRO A 244 0.74 2.25 14.97
N CYS A 245 -0.26 1.50 14.50
CA CYS A 245 -0.41 1.17 13.09
C CYS A 245 -1.69 1.75 12.47
N ILE A 246 -2.74 1.95 13.27
CA ILE A 246 -3.97 2.63 12.86
C ILE A 246 -4.30 3.69 13.91
N VAL A 247 -4.54 4.91 13.45
CA VAL A 247 -4.82 6.06 14.33
C VAL A 247 -5.93 6.92 13.76
N THR A 248 -6.60 7.69 14.64
CA THR A 248 -7.59 8.70 14.24
C THR A 248 -7.47 9.95 15.11
N GLY A 249 -7.97 11.06 14.62
CA GLY A 249 -8.03 12.29 15.39
C GLY A 249 -8.84 13.37 14.66
N PRO A 250 -9.19 14.46 15.34
CA PRO A 250 -9.96 15.56 14.79
C PRO A 250 -9.11 16.48 13.89
N VAL A 251 -9.76 17.14 12.93
CA VAL A 251 -9.22 18.25 12.14
C VAL A 251 -10.31 19.29 11.95
N GLY A 252 -10.31 20.36 12.73
CA GLY A 252 -11.45 21.28 12.77
C GLY A 252 -12.71 20.55 13.22
N THR A 253 -13.76 20.55 12.40
CA THR A 253 -14.99 19.77 12.65
C THR A 253 -14.99 18.39 11.98
N GLY A 254 -13.97 18.07 11.17
CA GLY A 254 -13.79 16.78 10.52
C GLY A 254 -12.79 15.88 11.24
N ARG A 255 -12.32 14.87 10.53
CA ARG A 255 -11.39 13.91 11.14
C ARG A 255 -10.49 13.23 10.11
N TYR A 256 -9.36 12.71 10.57
CA TYR A 256 -8.53 11.77 9.81
C TYR A 256 -8.59 10.36 10.42
N ILE A 257 -8.42 9.36 9.57
CA ILE A 257 -8.18 7.96 9.93
C ILE A 257 -6.98 7.53 9.11
N LEU A 258 -5.89 7.14 9.75
CA LEU A 258 -4.63 6.80 9.09
C LEU A 258 -4.26 5.36 9.44
N SER A 259 -4.02 4.54 8.43
CA SER A 259 -3.62 3.15 8.58
C SER A 259 -2.35 2.86 7.81
N TYR A 260 -1.34 2.30 8.47
CA TYR A 260 -0.21 1.68 7.79
C TYR A 260 -0.48 0.21 7.42
N ALA A 261 -1.55 -0.40 7.97
CA ALA A 261 -2.07 -1.65 7.48
C ALA A 261 -2.92 -1.42 6.21
N HIS A 262 -2.84 -2.35 5.28
CA HIS A 262 -3.61 -2.37 4.03
C HIS A 262 -4.88 -3.19 4.23
N LEU A 263 -5.94 -2.52 4.65
CA LEU A 263 -7.21 -3.17 5.00
C LEU A 263 -7.94 -3.76 3.80
N GLU A 264 -7.57 -3.35 2.59
CA GLU A 264 -8.09 -3.80 1.29
C GLU A 264 -7.38 -5.04 0.72
N THR A 265 -6.41 -5.62 1.44
CA THR A 265 -5.60 -6.74 0.94
C THR A 265 -6.44 -7.99 0.73
N PRO A 266 -6.40 -8.63 -0.46
CA PRO A 266 -7.08 -9.91 -0.69
C PRO A 266 -6.56 -11.03 0.23
N GLY A 267 -7.47 -11.91 0.67
CA GLY A 267 -7.12 -13.02 1.55
C GLY A 267 -6.78 -12.61 2.99
N SER A 268 -7.21 -11.43 3.43
CA SER A 268 -6.98 -10.91 4.79
C SER A 268 -8.32 -10.62 5.50
N PRO A 269 -9.07 -11.65 5.94
CA PRO A 269 -10.44 -11.50 6.44
C PRO A 269 -10.57 -10.49 7.59
N ALA A 270 -9.64 -10.49 8.55
CA ALA A 270 -9.66 -9.55 9.67
C ALA A 270 -9.50 -8.09 9.21
N ALA A 271 -8.60 -7.84 8.27
CA ALA A 271 -8.38 -6.53 7.68
C ALA A 271 -9.61 -6.08 6.87
N ASN A 272 -10.16 -6.97 6.05
CA ASN A 272 -11.34 -6.68 5.24
C ASN A 272 -12.58 -6.42 6.11
N SER A 273 -12.78 -7.21 7.19
CA SER A 273 -13.84 -6.97 8.17
C SER A 273 -13.70 -5.59 8.82
N TRP A 274 -12.48 -5.16 9.14
CA TRP A 274 -12.26 -3.82 9.69
C TRP A 274 -12.57 -2.71 8.67
N LEU A 275 -12.14 -2.86 7.43
CA LEU A 275 -12.50 -1.92 6.36
C LEU A 275 -14.02 -1.82 6.20
N GLY A 276 -14.71 -2.98 6.20
CA GLY A 276 -16.16 -3.05 6.11
C GLY A 276 -16.89 -2.38 7.26
N HIS A 277 -16.42 -2.59 8.50
CA HIS A 277 -16.93 -1.91 9.67
C HIS A 277 -16.76 -0.38 9.58
N MET A 278 -15.56 0.07 9.21
CA MET A 278 -15.26 1.49 9.05
C MET A 278 -16.14 2.13 7.97
N LEU A 279 -16.33 1.48 6.83
CA LEU A 279 -17.22 1.95 5.77
C LEU A 279 -18.67 2.05 6.26
N SER A 280 -19.19 1.01 6.93
CA SER A 280 -20.53 1.02 7.51
C SER A 280 -20.73 2.19 8.47
N PHE A 281 -19.74 2.41 9.35
CA PHE A 281 -19.76 3.53 10.29
C PHE A 281 -19.78 4.88 9.57
N LEU A 282 -18.86 5.10 8.62
CA LEU A 282 -18.73 6.36 7.89
C LEU A 282 -19.98 6.68 7.04
N MET A 283 -20.60 5.68 6.48
CA MET A 283 -21.79 5.84 5.62
C MET A 283 -23.11 5.82 6.42
N GLY A 284 -23.05 5.73 7.74
CA GLY A 284 -24.25 5.65 8.59
C GLY A 284 -25.12 4.42 8.32
N GLN A 285 -24.50 3.34 7.83
CA GLN A 285 -25.16 2.08 7.50
C GLN A 285 -25.14 1.12 8.70
N PRO A 286 -26.02 0.10 8.72
CA PRO A 286 -25.94 -0.93 9.76
C PRO A 286 -24.54 -1.54 9.81
N PRO A 287 -23.98 -1.78 11.01
CA PRO A 287 -22.58 -2.23 11.17
C PRO A 287 -22.20 -3.46 10.34
N ARG A 288 -23.15 -4.35 10.04
CA ARG A 288 -22.92 -5.61 9.34
C ARG A 288 -23.02 -5.57 7.82
N LEU A 289 -23.28 -4.40 7.23
CA LEU A 289 -23.50 -4.34 5.77
C LEU A 289 -22.26 -4.78 4.98
N PHE A 290 -21.08 -4.40 5.45
CA PHE A 290 -19.81 -4.70 4.79
C PHE A 290 -18.85 -5.58 5.63
N GLU A 291 -19.10 -5.80 6.93
CA GLU A 291 -18.18 -6.48 7.85
C GLU A 291 -17.80 -7.92 7.48
N ASN A 292 -18.66 -8.64 6.76
CA ASN A 292 -18.40 -10.02 6.34
C ASN A 292 -18.02 -10.12 4.85
N ARG A 293 -17.66 -9.00 4.24
CA ARG A 293 -17.20 -8.97 2.86
C ARG A 293 -15.71 -9.18 2.81
N GLU A 294 -15.25 -10.02 1.89
CA GLU A 294 -13.82 -10.19 1.61
C GLU A 294 -13.44 -9.42 0.34
N ALA A 295 -12.23 -8.88 0.33
CA ALA A 295 -11.69 -8.31 -0.89
C ALA A 295 -11.54 -9.41 -1.95
N PRO A 296 -11.94 -9.17 -3.22
CA PRO A 296 -11.89 -10.18 -4.26
C PRO A 296 -10.49 -10.76 -4.40
N ALA A 297 -10.38 -12.07 -4.44
CA ALA A 297 -9.14 -12.73 -4.78
C ALA A 297 -8.60 -12.19 -6.12
N TRP A 298 -7.30 -12.09 -6.23
CA TRP A 298 -6.66 -11.61 -7.45
C TRP A 298 -5.48 -12.50 -7.82
N ASN A 299 -5.60 -13.20 -8.95
CA ASN A 299 -4.51 -13.92 -9.56
C ASN A 299 -4.14 -13.24 -10.88
N LEU A 300 -3.00 -12.55 -10.89
CA LEU A 300 -2.56 -11.80 -12.06
C LEU A 300 -2.23 -12.70 -13.26
N ALA A 301 -1.92 -13.99 -13.02
CA ALA A 301 -1.65 -14.94 -14.09
C ALA A 301 -2.94 -15.51 -14.74
N GLU A 302 -4.09 -15.38 -14.09
CA GLU A 302 -5.37 -16.01 -14.50
C GLU A 302 -6.50 -14.98 -14.61
N THR A 303 -6.19 -13.73 -14.89
CA THR A 303 -7.19 -12.68 -15.01
C THR A 303 -8.03 -12.89 -16.29
N PRO A 304 -9.36 -12.94 -16.23
CA PRO A 304 -10.21 -13.06 -17.41
C PRO A 304 -10.02 -11.92 -18.40
N VAL A 305 -10.15 -12.21 -19.69
CA VAL A 305 -10.01 -11.20 -20.76
C VAL A 305 -11.39 -10.82 -21.28
N ALA A 306 -11.77 -9.56 -21.09
CA ALA A 306 -12.97 -8.96 -21.66
C ALA A 306 -12.64 -7.99 -22.82
N TRP A 307 -11.44 -7.40 -22.80
CA TRP A 307 -10.92 -6.61 -23.90
C TRP A 307 -9.73 -7.31 -24.57
N ASP A 308 -10.00 -7.97 -25.69
CA ASP A 308 -8.99 -8.72 -26.47
C ASP A 308 -8.38 -7.80 -27.56
N ASP A 309 -7.60 -6.82 -27.10
CA ASP A 309 -6.84 -5.93 -27.96
C ASP A 309 -5.45 -6.51 -28.26
N PRO A 310 -4.99 -6.53 -29.53
CA PRO A 310 -3.71 -7.13 -29.89
C PRO A 310 -2.48 -6.42 -29.28
N HIS A 311 -2.51 -5.10 -29.10
CA HIS A 311 -1.41 -4.36 -28.47
C HIS A 311 -1.35 -4.70 -26.96
N LEU A 312 -2.47 -4.72 -26.26
CA LEU A 312 -2.54 -5.14 -24.84
C LEU A 312 -2.07 -6.57 -24.65
N ALA A 313 -2.42 -7.48 -25.57
CA ALA A 313 -1.98 -8.86 -25.53
C ALA A 313 -0.45 -8.96 -25.69
N ARG A 314 0.16 -8.21 -26.62
CA ARG A 314 1.62 -8.19 -26.81
C ARG A 314 2.34 -7.55 -25.62
N ILE A 315 1.80 -6.47 -25.05
CA ILE A 315 2.36 -5.86 -23.83
C ILE A 315 2.34 -6.86 -22.66
N ALA A 316 1.21 -7.59 -22.46
CA ALA A 316 1.12 -8.64 -21.47
C ALA A 316 2.20 -9.72 -21.69
N ALA A 317 2.35 -10.20 -22.92
CA ALA A 317 3.36 -11.19 -23.27
C ALA A 317 4.80 -10.69 -23.03
N HIS A 318 5.07 -9.39 -23.23
CA HIS A 318 6.38 -8.81 -22.89
C HIS A 318 6.64 -8.85 -21.37
N LEU A 319 5.66 -8.52 -20.54
CA LEU A 319 5.77 -8.59 -19.08
C LEU A 319 5.94 -10.04 -18.59
N GLU A 320 5.17 -10.97 -19.13
CA GLU A 320 5.28 -12.41 -18.83
C GLU A 320 6.68 -12.94 -19.16
N ALA A 321 7.26 -12.55 -20.30
CA ALA A 321 8.60 -12.96 -20.70
C ALA A 321 9.67 -12.47 -19.71
N ILE A 322 9.56 -11.22 -19.22
CA ILE A 322 10.46 -10.69 -18.18
C ILE A 322 10.32 -11.48 -16.89
N ILE A 323 9.08 -11.71 -16.44
CA ILE A 323 8.80 -12.47 -15.22
C ILE A 323 9.34 -13.89 -15.31
N ALA A 324 9.09 -14.58 -16.43
CA ALA A 324 9.60 -15.92 -16.68
C ALA A 324 11.14 -16.00 -16.68
N LEU A 325 11.81 -14.99 -17.25
CA LEU A 325 13.27 -14.89 -17.19
C LEU A 325 13.75 -14.68 -15.77
N GLY A 326 13.12 -13.78 -15.02
CA GLY A 326 13.44 -13.51 -13.61
C GLY A 326 13.28 -14.76 -12.72
N MET A 327 12.20 -15.53 -12.92
CA MET A 327 11.98 -16.81 -12.22
C MET A 327 13.01 -17.87 -12.59
N ARG A 328 13.31 -18.01 -13.87
CA ARG A 328 14.32 -18.98 -14.35
C ARG A 328 15.69 -18.75 -13.72
N HIS A 329 16.04 -17.49 -13.44
CA HIS A 329 17.32 -17.11 -12.85
C HIS A 329 17.26 -16.88 -11.34
N PHE A 330 16.19 -17.31 -10.66
CA PHE A 330 15.98 -17.19 -9.22
C PHE A 330 16.06 -15.74 -8.71
N LEU A 331 15.59 -14.79 -9.52
CA LEU A 331 15.57 -13.37 -9.20
C LEU A 331 14.15 -12.88 -8.83
N LEU A 332 13.12 -13.58 -9.26
CA LEU A 332 11.72 -13.30 -9.00
C LEU A 332 11.00 -14.58 -8.53
N PHE A 333 9.95 -14.39 -7.77
CA PHE A 333 9.02 -15.44 -7.38
C PHE A 333 7.65 -14.82 -7.05
N TRP A 334 6.57 -15.59 -7.18
CA TRP A 334 5.26 -15.15 -6.69
C TRP A 334 5.21 -15.32 -5.17
N ARG A 335 5.16 -14.20 -4.45
CA ARG A 335 4.94 -14.19 -3.00
C ARG A 335 3.45 -14.36 -2.68
N HIS A 336 2.61 -13.71 -3.45
CA HIS A 336 1.16 -13.88 -3.51
C HIS A 336 0.72 -13.93 -4.96
N PRO A 337 -0.46 -14.47 -5.29
CA PRO A 337 -0.95 -14.50 -6.68
C PRO A 337 -1.05 -13.12 -7.35
N TRP A 338 -1.06 -12.06 -6.56
CA TRP A 338 -1.12 -10.68 -7.01
C TRP A 338 0.18 -9.87 -6.75
N LEU A 339 1.23 -10.48 -6.16
CA LEU A 339 2.45 -9.77 -5.77
C LEU A 339 3.69 -10.60 -6.02
N LEU A 340 4.60 -10.08 -6.86
CA LEU A 340 5.94 -10.63 -7.03
C LEU A 340 6.85 -10.29 -5.85
N GLY A 341 7.58 -11.28 -5.38
CA GLY A 341 8.64 -11.12 -4.39
C GLY A 341 9.91 -10.58 -5.01
N TRP A 342 10.41 -9.49 -4.44
CA TRP A 342 11.67 -8.81 -4.68
C TRP A 342 11.71 -7.57 -3.78
N ARG A 343 12.75 -6.74 -3.94
CA ARG A 343 12.84 -5.46 -3.22
C ARG A 343 11.77 -4.47 -3.70
N ARG A 344 11.29 -3.64 -2.79
CA ARG A 344 10.38 -2.54 -3.10
C ARG A 344 11.00 -1.59 -4.13
N GLY A 345 10.20 -1.17 -5.12
CA GLY A 345 10.58 -0.22 -6.16
C GLY A 345 11.58 -0.76 -7.17
N ILE A 346 11.87 -2.06 -7.15
CA ILE A 346 12.74 -2.77 -8.07
C ILE A 346 11.99 -4.00 -8.59
N PRO A 347 12.52 -4.73 -9.59
CA PRO A 347 11.71 -5.46 -10.59
C PRO A 347 10.42 -6.08 -10.09
N GLY A 348 10.37 -6.69 -8.94
CA GLY A 348 9.16 -7.33 -8.43
C GLY A 348 7.98 -6.39 -8.30
N PHE A 349 8.14 -5.25 -7.60
CA PHE A 349 7.05 -4.29 -7.41
C PHE A 349 6.69 -3.57 -8.71
N VAL A 350 7.69 -3.19 -9.52
CA VAL A 350 7.51 -2.53 -10.82
C VAL A 350 6.74 -3.43 -11.78
N LEU A 351 7.17 -4.69 -11.91
CA LEU A 351 6.51 -5.67 -12.77
C LEU A 351 5.10 -6.01 -12.27
N THR A 352 4.92 -6.17 -10.96
CA THR A 352 3.58 -6.35 -10.37
C THR A 352 2.65 -5.21 -10.78
N THR A 353 3.12 -3.96 -10.66
CA THR A 353 2.30 -2.77 -10.99
C THR A 353 1.90 -2.76 -12.46
N LEU A 354 2.85 -2.95 -13.38
CA LEU A 354 2.54 -2.96 -14.82
C LEU A 354 1.61 -4.13 -15.20
N THR A 355 1.89 -5.32 -14.66
CA THR A 355 1.05 -6.49 -14.91
C THR A 355 -0.37 -6.27 -14.37
N ALA A 356 -0.49 -5.71 -13.16
CA ALA A 356 -1.77 -5.39 -12.57
C ALA A 356 -2.58 -4.39 -13.42
N GLN A 357 -1.94 -3.34 -13.93
CA GLN A 357 -2.58 -2.38 -14.81
C GLN A 357 -3.05 -3.02 -16.12
N VAL A 358 -2.16 -3.74 -16.82
CA VAL A 358 -2.50 -4.40 -18.09
C VAL A 358 -3.61 -5.42 -17.91
N GLN A 359 -3.54 -6.25 -16.87
CA GLN A 359 -4.57 -7.25 -16.61
C GLN A 359 -5.89 -6.62 -16.19
N THR A 360 -5.87 -5.50 -15.44
CA THR A 360 -7.09 -4.76 -15.11
C THR A 360 -7.73 -4.20 -16.37
N ILE A 361 -6.96 -3.57 -17.25
CA ILE A 361 -7.46 -3.05 -18.54
C ILE A 361 -8.10 -4.18 -19.35
N ARG A 362 -7.42 -5.30 -19.49
CA ARG A 362 -7.90 -6.44 -20.27
C ARG A 362 -9.13 -7.11 -19.64
N SER A 363 -9.30 -7.02 -18.33
CA SER A 363 -10.42 -7.67 -17.63
C SER A 363 -11.73 -6.89 -17.66
N LEU A 364 -11.69 -5.64 -18.09
CA LEU A 364 -12.84 -4.76 -18.17
C LEU A 364 -13.28 -4.57 -19.63
N PRO A 365 -14.58 -4.56 -19.93
CA PRO A 365 -15.05 -4.21 -21.27
C PRO A 365 -14.64 -2.77 -21.59
N PRO A 366 -14.13 -2.49 -22.80
CA PRO A 366 -13.83 -1.12 -23.21
C PRO A 366 -15.13 -0.33 -23.45
N HIS A 367 -15.03 0.98 -23.36
CA HIS A 367 -16.06 1.90 -23.82
C HIS A 367 -15.46 2.89 -24.81
N ALA A 368 -16.31 3.59 -25.57
CA ALA A 368 -15.88 4.42 -26.71
C ALA A 368 -14.73 5.41 -26.41
N GLU A 369 -14.75 6.02 -25.21
CA GLU A 369 -13.67 6.95 -24.83
C GLU A 369 -12.33 6.24 -24.57
N THR A 370 -12.36 5.03 -23.93
CA THR A 370 -11.14 4.26 -23.69
C THR A 370 -10.59 3.67 -24.98
N GLU A 371 -11.44 3.21 -25.89
CA GLU A 371 -11.03 2.77 -27.22
C GLU A 371 -10.38 3.90 -28.01
N ALA A 372 -11.01 5.08 -28.03
CA ALA A 372 -10.48 6.24 -28.72
C ALA A 372 -9.14 6.76 -28.10
N LEU A 373 -9.01 6.68 -26.77
CA LEU A 373 -7.75 6.99 -26.09
C LEU A 373 -6.68 5.97 -26.45
N TRP A 374 -7.00 4.70 -26.37
CA TRP A 374 -6.07 3.60 -26.64
C TRP A 374 -5.61 3.62 -28.10
N ALA A 375 -6.49 3.81 -29.07
CA ALA A 375 -6.15 3.90 -30.48
C ALA A 375 -5.10 4.99 -30.81
N ARG A 376 -5.01 6.04 -30.00
CA ARG A 376 -3.99 7.09 -30.16
C ARG A 376 -2.64 6.76 -29.55
N HIS A 377 -2.58 5.83 -28.58
CA HIS A 377 -1.39 5.59 -27.77
C HIS A 377 -0.86 4.15 -27.83
N ALA A 378 -1.62 3.21 -28.40
CA ALA A 378 -1.32 1.79 -28.39
C ALA A 378 0.07 1.46 -28.96
N ASP A 379 0.41 1.99 -30.12
CA ASP A 379 1.71 1.77 -30.78
C ASP A 379 2.87 2.30 -29.92
N ASP A 380 2.70 3.49 -29.33
CA ASP A 380 3.72 4.11 -28.48
C ASP A 380 3.95 3.31 -27.21
N VAL A 381 2.85 2.87 -26.53
CA VAL A 381 2.93 2.08 -25.32
C VAL A 381 3.54 0.71 -25.56
N GLU A 382 3.17 0.05 -26.67
CA GLU A 382 3.76 -1.23 -27.06
C GLU A 382 5.25 -1.09 -27.36
N THR A 383 5.65 -0.05 -28.12
CA THR A 383 7.05 0.26 -28.40
C THR A 383 7.85 0.46 -27.11
N LEU A 384 7.30 1.23 -26.16
CA LEU A 384 7.91 1.42 -24.85
C LEU A 384 8.00 0.11 -24.04
N ALA A 385 6.97 -0.72 -24.10
CA ALA A 385 6.95 -2.01 -23.42
C ALA A 385 7.99 -2.98 -24.00
N LEU A 386 8.17 -3.00 -25.32
CA LEU A 386 9.22 -3.79 -25.98
C LEU A 386 10.62 -3.29 -25.60
N GLU A 387 10.84 -1.98 -25.57
CA GLU A 387 12.10 -1.39 -25.12
C GLU A 387 12.36 -1.73 -23.65
N PHE A 388 11.33 -1.60 -22.80
CA PHE A 388 11.39 -1.96 -21.38
C PHE A 388 11.75 -3.42 -21.21
N ARG A 389 11.11 -4.34 -21.96
CA ARG A 389 11.43 -5.76 -21.94
C ARG A 389 12.90 -6.01 -22.22
N ARG A 390 13.42 -5.53 -23.36
CA ARG A 390 14.81 -5.76 -23.78
C ARG A 390 15.81 -5.27 -22.73
N LYS A 391 15.59 -4.07 -22.19
CA LYS A 391 16.47 -3.48 -21.17
C LYS A 391 16.31 -4.16 -19.80
N MET A 392 15.10 -4.58 -19.43
CA MET A 392 14.86 -5.26 -18.16
C MET A 392 15.45 -6.68 -18.16
N GLU A 393 15.33 -7.43 -19.26
CA GLU A 393 15.97 -8.73 -19.42
C GLU A 393 17.50 -8.61 -19.27
N ALA A 394 18.11 -7.61 -19.95
CA ALA A 394 19.55 -7.36 -19.82
C ALA A 394 19.96 -6.95 -18.41
N TYR A 395 19.16 -6.10 -17.74
CA TYR A 395 19.39 -5.70 -16.35
C TYR A 395 19.32 -6.87 -15.37
N LEU A 396 18.30 -7.75 -15.49
CA LEU A 396 18.16 -8.93 -14.64
C LEU A 396 19.35 -9.87 -14.75
N ILE A 397 19.84 -10.10 -15.98
CA ILE A 397 21.05 -10.92 -16.20
C ILE A 397 22.29 -10.22 -15.63
N ALA A 398 22.43 -8.91 -15.80
CA ALA A 398 23.55 -8.16 -15.24
C ALA A 398 23.55 -8.22 -13.69
N GLU A 399 22.40 -8.07 -13.03
CA GLU A 399 22.23 -8.26 -11.56
C GLU A 399 22.70 -9.67 -11.16
N ARG A 400 22.28 -10.71 -11.88
CA ARG A 400 22.68 -12.08 -11.61
C ARG A 400 24.19 -12.31 -11.77
N LEU A 401 24.81 -11.69 -12.76
CA LEU A 401 26.25 -11.81 -13.02
C LEU A 401 27.06 -11.05 -11.95
N VAL A 402 26.60 -9.89 -11.49
CA VAL A 402 27.28 -9.12 -10.43
C VAL A 402 27.36 -9.94 -9.13
N MET A 403 26.38 -10.78 -8.83
CA MET A 403 26.41 -11.69 -7.67
C MET A 403 27.52 -12.76 -7.77
N GLN A 404 28.07 -13.02 -8.96
CA GLN A 404 29.09 -14.03 -9.22
C GLN A 404 30.52 -13.44 -9.32
N ARG A 405 30.69 -12.16 -8.99
CA ARG A 405 32.01 -11.51 -9.05
C ARG A 405 33.00 -12.19 -8.11
N THR A 406 34.23 -12.30 -8.58
CA THR A 406 35.38 -12.82 -7.83
C THR A 406 36.42 -11.72 -7.58
N PRO A 407 37.40 -11.90 -6.69
CA PRO A 407 38.49 -10.92 -6.49
C PRO A 407 39.28 -10.63 -7.79
N SER A 408 39.29 -11.56 -8.75
CA SER A 408 39.92 -11.37 -10.06
C SER A 408 39.07 -10.65 -11.09
N SER A 409 37.81 -10.32 -10.76
CA SER A 409 36.96 -9.55 -11.65
C SER A 409 37.43 -8.10 -11.74
N PRO A 410 37.31 -7.43 -12.92
CA PRO A 410 37.65 -6.02 -13.06
C PRO A 410 36.92 -5.15 -12.03
N GLU A 411 37.64 -4.22 -11.40
CA GLU A 411 37.04 -3.31 -10.40
C GLU A 411 36.07 -2.30 -11.03
N GLY A 412 35.04 -1.90 -10.27
CA GLY A 412 34.25 -0.67 -10.44
C GLY A 412 33.15 -0.72 -11.49
N SER A 413 33.46 -0.96 -12.74
CA SER A 413 32.55 -0.68 -13.88
C SER A 413 31.23 -1.46 -13.93
N ALA A 414 31.20 -2.71 -13.44
CA ALA A 414 30.00 -3.56 -13.57
C ALA A 414 28.86 -3.09 -12.62
N CYS A 415 29.18 -2.71 -11.39
CA CYS A 415 28.19 -2.21 -10.42
C CYS A 415 27.60 -0.87 -10.90
N ASP A 416 28.46 0.04 -11.42
CA ASP A 416 28.01 1.31 -11.96
C ASP A 416 27.11 1.14 -13.16
N GLN A 417 27.43 0.20 -14.05
CA GLN A 417 26.62 -0.14 -15.21
C GLN A 417 25.23 -0.66 -14.80
N VAL A 418 25.16 -1.57 -13.83
CA VAL A 418 23.88 -2.09 -13.30
C VAL A 418 23.05 -0.96 -12.67
N GLN A 419 23.69 -0.07 -11.90
CA GLN A 419 23.00 1.09 -11.33
C GLN A 419 22.52 2.09 -12.40
N LYS A 420 23.26 2.25 -13.49
CA LYS A 420 22.86 3.07 -14.64
C LYS A 420 21.64 2.45 -15.32
N GLN A 421 21.69 1.16 -15.66
CA GLN A 421 20.56 0.42 -16.25
C GLN A 421 19.30 0.52 -15.38
N ARG A 422 19.46 0.34 -14.08
CA ARG A 422 18.35 0.49 -13.14
C ARG A 422 17.73 1.89 -13.19
N ARG A 423 18.54 2.94 -13.21
CA ARG A 423 18.04 4.32 -13.28
C ARG A 423 17.30 4.62 -14.58
N GLU A 424 17.78 4.09 -15.69
CA GLU A 424 17.10 4.21 -17.00
C GLU A 424 15.75 3.50 -17.01
N LEU A 425 15.67 2.33 -16.37
CA LEU A 425 14.46 1.51 -16.31
C LEU A 425 13.40 2.04 -15.34
N ILE A 426 13.79 2.32 -14.12
CA ILE A 426 12.86 2.57 -13.01
C ILE A 426 13.12 3.85 -12.22
N GLY A 427 14.12 4.64 -12.61
CA GLY A 427 14.43 5.90 -11.95
C GLY A 427 15.27 5.76 -10.70
N ARG A 428 15.26 6.80 -9.85
CA ARG A 428 16.02 6.85 -8.59
C ARG A 428 15.14 6.48 -7.41
N PHE A 429 15.62 5.54 -6.60
CA PHE A 429 15.00 5.25 -5.30
C PHE A 429 15.23 6.45 -4.33
N PRO A 430 14.25 6.82 -3.46
CA PRO A 430 12.98 6.15 -3.15
C PRO A 430 11.80 6.46 -4.09
N GLY A 431 11.99 7.20 -5.16
CA GLY A 431 10.96 7.45 -6.15
C GLY A 431 10.96 6.40 -7.28
N TYR A 432 10.30 6.75 -8.37
CA TYR A 432 10.28 6.00 -9.60
C TYR A 432 10.39 6.93 -10.83
N GLY A 433 10.65 6.36 -12.01
CA GLY A 433 10.81 7.15 -13.26
C GLY A 433 11.26 6.24 -14.40
N GLY A 434 12.12 6.78 -15.27
CA GLY A 434 12.66 6.04 -16.42
C GLY A 434 11.56 5.51 -17.34
N LEU A 435 11.79 4.38 -17.98
CA LEU A 435 10.82 3.74 -18.87
C LEU A 435 9.57 3.31 -18.13
N PHE A 436 9.71 2.75 -16.90
CA PHE A 436 8.58 2.40 -16.05
C PHE A 436 7.65 3.59 -15.84
N GLY A 437 8.21 4.75 -15.44
CA GLY A 437 7.39 5.94 -15.20
C GLY A 437 6.67 6.46 -16.44
N ARG A 438 7.19 6.21 -17.64
CA ARG A 438 6.52 6.56 -18.90
C ARG A 438 5.34 5.63 -19.20
N ILE A 439 5.54 4.32 -19.03
CA ILE A 439 4.53 3.29 -19.30
C ILE A 439 3.42 3.36 -18.25
N VAL A 440 3.78 3.40 -16.97
CA VAL A 440 2.81 3.35 -15.87
C VAL A 440 1.81 4.49 -15.93
N ARG A 441 2.24 5.70 -16.32
CA ARG A 441 1.32 6.85 -16.45
C ARG A 441 0.29 6.69 -17.57
N GLN A 442 0.69 6.12 -18.72
CA GLN A 442 -0.24 5.91 -19.85
C GLN A 442 -1.25 4.80 -19.52
N LEU A 443 -0.78 3.71 -18.93
CA LEU A 443 -1.66 2.63 -18.48
C LEU A 443 -2.57 3.09 -17.34
N ASP A 444 -2.07 3.90 -16.40
CA ASP A 444 -2.85 4.41 -15.27
C ASP A 444 -4.03 5.28 -15.71
N GLU A 445 -3.85 6.10 -16.74
CA GLU A 445 -4.93 6.90 -17.34
C GLU A 445 -6.02 6.00 -17.94
N LEU A 446 -5.62 4.92 -18.61
CA LEU A 446 -6.56 4.00 -19.24
C LEU A 446 -7.34 3.19 -18.17
N VAL A 447 -6.63 2.67 -17.14
CA VAL A 447 -7.27 1.98 -16.01
C VAL A 447 -8.26 2.89 -15.30
N TRP A 448 -7.87 4.13 -15.02
CA TRP A 448 -8.74 5.09 -14.34
C TRP A 448 -10.04 5.34 -15.12
N ARG A 449 -9.96 5.57 -16.42
CA ARG A 449 -11.16 5.81 -17.25
C ARG A 449 -12.09 4.60 -17.28
N GLN A 450 -11.55 3.40 -17.44
CA GLN A 450 -12.34 2.19 -17.39
C GLN A 450 -12.97 1.98 -16.01
N ALA A 451 -12.17 2.12 -14.95
CA ALA A 451 -12.64 1.93 -13.58
C ALA A 451 -13.70 2.97 -13.17
N ALA A 452 -13.59 4.21 -13.66
CA ALA A 452 -14.55 5.28 -13.38
C ALA A 452 -15.94 5.04 -14.00
N THR A 453 -16.01 4.26 -15.08
CA THR A 453 -17.24 3.94 -15.80
C THR A 453 -17.72 2.49 -15.60
N ALA A 454 -16.87 1.65 -14.98
CA ALA A 454 -17.22 0.24 -14.75
C ALA A 454 -18.42 0.11 -13.82
N THR A 455 -19.40 -0.68 -14.25
CA THR A 455 -20.44 -1.21 -13.36
C THR A 455 -19.78 -2.03 -12.26
N PRO A 456 -20.35 -2.12 -11.04
CA PRO A 456 -19.79 -2.93 -9.97
C PRO A 456 -19.38 -4.32 -10.48
N ILE A 457 -18.16 -4.75 -10.14
CA ILE A 457 -17.64 -6.08 -10.50
C ILE A 457 -18.52 -7.13 -9.81
N PRO A 458 -19.11 -8.10 -10.56
CA PRO A 458 -20.00 -9.11 -9.99
C PRO A 458 -19.33 -10.02 -8.95
#